data_5b7c4c008b9202505c95a3d15cc70fac
#
_entry.id   5b7c4c008b9202505c95a3d15cc70fac
#
_cell.length_a   1.000
_cell.length_b   1.000
_cell.length_c   1.000
_cell.angle_alpha   90.00
_cell.angle_beta   90.00
_cell.angle_gamma   90.00
#
_symmetry.space_group_name_H-M   'P 1'
#
loop_
_entity.id
_entity.type
_entity.pdbx_description
1 polymer ?
#
loop_
_entity_poly.entity_id
_entity_poly.type
_entity_poly.pdbx_seq_one_letter_code
_entity_poly.pdbx_strand_id
1 'polypeptide(L)'
;MRFHVLPPQHTIQNDDFTACAYTEKARKFCEMMTQRGHTVFFYGHEFSDVICTEKVSVLSHNDWKLSYGDHDYHNKFFKFDTGDHAYLVFDKNAIEEIQKRKQPLDFILPFWGAGNRRVCDAHQDLLCVEPGIGYSGGHWAKYKIFESYAIYHAYYGLSAVGQCQQSWYDTVIPNYF
;
A
#
# COMPACT_ATOMS: atom_id res chain seq x y z
N MET A 1 -4.12 -16.48 -7.49
CA MET A 1 -4.23 -15.05 -7.83
C MET A 1 -2.84 -14.46 -7.86
N ARG A 2 -2.66 -13.32 -8.51
CA ARG A 2 -1.39 -12.56 -8.55
C ARG A 2 -1.63 -11.17 -7.98
N PHE A 3 -0.76 -10.74 -7.07
CA PHE A 3 -0.89 -9.49 -6.35
C PHE A 3 0.36 -8.63 -6.50
N HIS A 4 0.19 -7.36 -6.87
CA HIS A 4 1.20 -6.32 -6.84
C HIS A 4 0.98 -5.46 -5.60
N VAL A 5 1.83 -5.60 -4.60
CA VAL A 5 1.68 -4.98 -3.27
C VAL A 5 2.53 -3.73 -3.18
N LEU A 6 1.89 -2.60 -2.89
CA LEU A 6 2.49 -1.29 -2.71
C LEU A 6 2.38 -0.86 -1.24
N PRO A 7 3.46 -0.89 -0.46
CA PRO A 7 3.49 -0.45 0.95
C PRO A 7 3.63 1.08 1.05
N PRO A 8 3.65 1.65 2.27
CA PRO A 8 4.11 3.02 2.50
C PRO A 8 5.55 3.21 2.02
N GLN A 9 5.80 4.29 1.27
CA GLN A 9 7.11 4.60 0.72
C GLN A 9 8.09 5.16 1.74
N HIS A 10 7.59 5.80 2.81
CA HIS A 10 8.39 6.44 3.85
C HIS A 10 8.88 5.48 4.94
N THR A 11 8.39 4.24 4.97
CA THR A 11 8.85 3.21 5.90
C THR A 11 9.60 2.10 5.17
N ILE A 12 10.49 1.41 5.89
CA ILE A 12 11.11 0.18 5.44
C ILE A 12 10.30 -0.98 6.04
N GLN A 13 9.90 -1.95 5.23
CA GLN A 13 9.05 -3.05 5.69
C GLN A 13 9.91 -4.12 6.36
N ASN A 14 10.35 -3.82 7.58
CA ASN A 14 11.15 -4.67 8.45
C ASN A 14 10.74 -4.47 9.93
N ASP A 15 11.46 -5.10 10.86
CA ASP A 15 11.11 -5.07 12.29
C ASP A 15 11.32 -3.70 12.96
N ASP A 16 12.15 -2.81 12.39
CA ASP A 16 12.35 -1.45 12.93
C ASP A 16 11.11 -0.56 12.76
N PHE A 17 10.22 -0.88 11.82
CA PHE A 17 9.05 -0.06 11.47
C PHE A 17 7.71 -0.68 11.90
N THR A 18 7.72 -1.61 12.85
CA THR A 18 6.51 -2.30 13.35
C THR A 18 5.49 -1.35 14.00
N ALA A 19 5.91 -0.17 14.44
CA ALA A 19 5.00 0.87 14.95
C ALA A 19 4.07 1.44 13.85
N CYS A 20 4.38 1.25 12.58
CA CYS A 20 3.52 1.63 11.47
C CYS A 20 2.56 0.49 11.11
N ALA A 21 1.28 0.64 11.44
CA ALA A 21 0.26 -0.38 11.17
C ALA A 21 0.17 -0.75 9.68
N TYR A 22 0.34 0.20 8.76
CA TYR A 22 0.27 -0.08 7.31
C TYR A 22 1.49 -0.85 6.81
N THR A 23 2.66 -0.62 7.40
CA THR A 23 3.86 -1.43 7.15
C THR A 23 3.60 -2.89 7.52
N GLU A 24 3.07 -3.13 8.72
CA GLU A 24 2.74 -4.49 9.18
C GLU A 24 1.61 -5.13 8.38
N LYS A 25 0.57 -4.38 8.02
CA LYS A 25 -0.49 -4.88 7.14
C LYS A 25 0.05 -5.42 5.81
N ALA A 26 0.94 -4.66 5.16
CA ALA A 26 1.55 -5.10 3.90
C ALA A 26 2.43 -6.35 4.07
N ARG A 27 3.28 -6.39 5.12
CA ARG A 27 4.13 -7.55 5.44
C ARG A 27 3.31 -8.81 5.67
N LYS A 28 2.33 -8.75 6.59
CA LYS A 28 1.45 -9.88 6.94
C LYS A 28 0.60 -10.34 5.78
N PHE A 29 0.09 -9.42 4.96
CA PHE A 29 -0.62 -9.79 3.74
C PHE A 29 0.26 -10.59 2.78
N CYS A 30 1.48 -10.13 2.51
CA CYS A 30 2.42 -10.83 1.63
C CYS A 30 2.70 -12.24 2.12
N GLU A 31 3.03 -12.40 3.40
CA GLU A 31 3.28 -13.70 4.02
C GLU A 31 2.06 -14.63 3.90
N MET A 32 0.89 -14.16 4.33
CA MET A 32 -0.35 -14.94 4.32
C MET A 32 -0.73 -15.40 2.89
N MET A 33 -0.62 -14.52 1.90
CA MET A 33 -0.99 -14.87 0.53
C MET A 33 0.03 -15.79 -0.13
N THR A 34 1.32 -15.63 0.18
CA THR A 34 2.37 -16.53 -0.29
C THR A 34 2.20 -17.93 0.29
N GLN A 35 1.91 -18.06 1.59
CA GLN A 35 1.64 -19.33 2.24
C GLN A 35 0.39 -20.04 1.68
N ARG A 36 -0.57 -19.28 1.15
CA ARG A 36 -1.76 -19.80 0.47
C ARG A 36 -1.54 -20.16 -1.00
N GLY A 37 -0.30 -20.10 -1.48
CA GLY A 37 0.07 -20.47 -2.86
C GLY A 37 -0.30 -19.42 -3.91
N HIS A 38 -0.47 -18.16 -3.54
CA HIS A 38 -0.66 -17.06 -4.47
C HIS A 38 0.68 -16.47 -4.90
N THR A 39 0.73 -15.86 -6.08
CA THR A 39 1.91 -15.11 -6.52
C THR A 39 1.85 -13.70 -5.95
N VAL A 40 2.87 -13.31 -5.20
CA VAL A 40 2.94 -11.99 -4.56
C VAL A 40 4.22 -11.28 -4.99
N PHE A 41 4.06 -10.17 -5.68
CA PHE A 41 5.11 -9.22 -6.00
C PHE A 41 5.06 -8.08 -5.01
N PHE A 42 6.11 -7.91 -4.23
CA PHE A 42 6.22 -6.83 -3.27
C PHE A 42 7.18 -5.77 -3.81
N TYR A 43 6.72 -4.51 -3.92
CA TYR A 43 7.52 -3.38 -4.38
C TYR A 43 7.87 -2.50 -3.20
N GLY A 44 9.15 -2.42 -2.84
CA GLY A 44 9.54 -1.71 -1.63
C GLY A 44 10.99 -1.24 -1.61
N HIS A 45 11.40 -0.81 -0.43
CA HIS A 45 12.78 -0.44 -0.15
C HIS A 45 13.71 -1.67 -0.22
N GLU A 46 14.97 -1.47 -0.63
CA GLU A 46 15.94 -2.58 -0.82
C GLU A 46 16.19 -3.40 0.48
N PHE A 47 16.08 -2.77 1.66
CA PHE A 47 16.22 -3.43 2.96
C PHE A 47 14.91 -3.93 3.57
N SER A 48 13.82 -3.95 2.80
CA SER A 48 12.59 -4.58 3.27
C SER A 48 12.79 -6.08 3.46
N ASP A 49 12.27 -6.60 4.57
CA ASP A 49 12.25 -8.03 4.89
C ASP A 49 10.81 -8.53 4.84
N VAL A 50 10.41 -9.08 3.69
CA VAL A 50 9.04 -9.48 3.41
C VAL A 50 9.02 -10.86 2.78
N ILE A 51 8.24 -11.77 3.36
CA ILE A 51 7.98 -13.09 2.80
C ILE A 51 7.00 -12.95 1.64
N CYS A 52 7.46 -13.14 0.42
CA CYS A 52 6.69 -13.00 -0.82
C CYS A 52 7.28 -13.87 -1.94
N THR A 53 6.59 -13.97 -3.07
CA THR A 53 7.11 -14.71 -4.24
C THR A 53 8.31 -13.99 -4.85
N GLU A 54 8.23 -12.66 -4.99
CA GLU A 54 9.31 -11.84 -5.52
C GLU A 54 9.32 -10.47 -4.81
N LYS A 55 10.46 -10.15 -4.20
CA LYS A 55 10.74 -8.81 -3.67
C LYS A 55 11.41 -7.97 -4.76
N VAL A 56 10.76 -6.90 -5.16
CA VAL A 56 11.23 -5.95 -6.17
C VAL A 56 11.71 -4.68 -5.47
N SER A 57 13.01 -4.43 -5.50
CA SER A 57 13.57 -3.20 -4.94
C SER A 57 13.30 -2.04 -5.89
N VAL A 58 12.47 -1.11 -5.46
CA VAL A 58 12.09 0.11 -6.22
C VAL A 58 12.59 1.40 -5.56
N LEU A 59 13.09 1.30 -4.33
CA LEU A 59 13.65 2.43 -3.58
C LEU A 59 14.98 2.01 -2.94
N SER A 60 16.06 2.68 -3.31
CA SER A 60 17.37 2.47 -2.67
C SER A 60 17.42 3.15 -1.30
N HIS A 61 18.30 2.66 -0.42
CA HIS A 61 18.52 3.29 0.87
C HIS A 61 19.10 4.72 0.74
N ASN A 62 19.88 4.96 -0.27
CA ASN A 62 20.41 6.31 -0.53
C ASN A 62 19.31 7.28 -0.92
N ASP A 63 18.38 6.89 -1.79
CA ASP A 63 17.23 7.72 -2.16
C ASP A 63 16.28 7.95 -0.96
N TRP A 64 16.07 6.91 -0.15
CA TRP A 64 15.29 7.01 1.08
C TRP A 64 15.92 7.99 2.08
N LYS A 65 17.25 7.92 2.27
CA LYS A 65 17.99 8.83 3.17
C LYS A 65 17.92 10.30 2.75
N LEU A 66 17.83 10.59 1.46
CA LEU A 66 17.68 11.98 1.00
C LEU A 66 16.40 12.65 1.53
N SER A 67 15.33 11.87 1.76
CA SER A 67 14.07 12.38 2.31
C SER A 67 13.97 12.25 3.83
N TYR A 68 14.50 11.17 4.42
CA TYR A 68 14.19 10.77 5.80
C TYR A 68 15.40 10.48 6.69
N GLY A 69 16.64 10.55 6.16
CA GLY A 69 17.84 10.03 6.81
C GLY A 69 18.14 10.53 8.21
N ASP A 70 17.75 11.77 8.53
CA ASP A 70 17.98 12.39 9.84
C ASP A 70 16.70 12.40 10.71
N HIS A 71 15.63 11.76 10.25
CA HIS A 71 14.38 11.72 11.00
C HIS A 71 14.39 10.60 12.03
N ASP A 72 14.22 10.95 13.29
CA ASP A 72 14.13 10.01 14.42
C ASP A 72 12.71 9.40 14.49
N TYR A 73 12.45 8.38 13.67
CA TYR A 73 11.17 7.69 13.61
C TYR A 73 10.91 6.75 14.80
N HIS A 74 11.89 6.55 15.67
CA HIS A 74 11.71 5.80 16.92
C HIS A 74 11.05 6.65 18.03
N ASN A 75 11.32 7.95 18.05
CA ASN A 75 10.80 8.86 19.08
C ASN A 75 9.81 9.90 18.53
N LYS A 76 9.63 9.99 17.21
CA LYS A 76 8.74 10.93 16.54
C LYS A 76 7.81 10.22 15.59
N PHE A 77 6.64 10.81 15.34
CA PHE A 77 5.73 10.31 14.33
C PHE A 77 6.39 10.29 12.95
N PHE A 78 6.03 9.32 12.12
CA PHE A 78 6.59 9.19 10.77
C PHE A 78 6.37 10.47 9.95
N LYS A 79 7.44 10.94 9.32
CA LYS A 79 7.38 12.05 8.38
C LYS A 79 7.16 11.48 6.98
N PHE A 80 6.27 12.08 6.20
CA PHE A 80 6.10 11.76 4.80
C PHE A 80 5.57 12.97 4.02
N ASP A 81 5.96 13.05 2.76
CA ASP A 81 5.41 13.99 1.78
C ASP A 81 5.38 13.26 0.43
N THR A 82 4.19 13.16 -0.16
CA THR A 82 4.01 12.49 -1.46
C THR A 82 4.68 13.19 -2.64
N GLY A 83 5.23 14.36 -2.42
CA GLY A 83 6.03 15.12 -3.38
C GLY A 83 7.54 15.02 -3.16
N ASP A 84 8.01 14.34 -2.11
CA ASP A 84 9.43 14.24 -1.83
C ASP A 84 10.17 13.27 -2.76
N HIS A 85 11.51 13.31 -2.70
CA HIS A 85 12.37 12.52 -3.58
C HIS A 85 12.09 11.01 -3.47
N ALA A 86 11.94 10.48 -2.26
CA ALA A 86 11.72 9.05 -2.05
C ALA A 86 10.41 8.57 -2.68
N TYR A 87 9.32 9.36 -2.56
CA TYR A 87 8.04 9.04 -3.21
C TYR A 87 8.14 9.07 -4.73
N LEU A 88 8.79 10.11 -5.29
CA LEU A 88 8.92 10.25 -6.74
C LEU A 88 9.75 9.13 -7.37
N VAL A 89 10.85 8.75 -6.71
CA VAL A 89 11.70 7.62 -7.16
C VAL A 89 10.95 6.31 -7.04
N PHE A 90 10.29 6.06 -5.91
CA PHE A 90 9.48 4.86 -5.70
C PHE A 90 8.41 4.73 -6.78
N ASP A 91 7.61 5.79 -6.98
CA ASP A 91 6.49 5.77 -7.94
C ASP A 91 6.99 5.46 -9.35
N LYS A 92 8.03 6.15 -9.81
CA LYS A 92 8.64 5.93 -11.12
C LYS A 92 9.07 4.47 -11.29
N ASN A 93 9.89 3.96 -10.36
CA ASN A 93 10.46 2.63 -10.47
C ASN A 93 9.38 1.54 -10.32
N ALA A 94 8.40 1.72 -9.42
CA ALA A 94 7.29 0.78 -9.26
C ALA A 94 6.44 0.69 -10.54
N ILE A 95 6.15 1.82 -11.20
CA ILE A 95 5.43 1.83 -12.49
C ILE A 95 6.18 0.99 -13.53
N GLU A 96 7.49 1.20 -13.67
CA GLU A 96 8.31 0.47 -14.64
C GLU A 96 8.38 -1.03 -14.32
N GLU A 97 8.53 -1.39 -13.05
CA GLU A 97 8.70 -2.79 -12.63
C GLU A 97 7.37 -3.57 -12.66
N ILE A 98 6.24 -2.93 -12.36
CA ILE A 98 4.90 -3.54 -12.54
C ILE A 98 4.64 -3.79 -14.02
N GLN A 99 4.98 -2.85 -14.90
CA GLN A 99 4.79 -3.00 -16.33
C GLN A 99 5.48 -4.26 -16.90
N LYS A 100 6.63 -4.65 -16.35
CA LYS A 100 7.38 -5.84 -16.76
C LYS A 100 6.75 -7.16 -16.30
N ARG A 101 5.93 -7.13 -15.24
CA ARG A 101 5.43 -8.33 -14.52
C ARG A 101 3.93 -8.56 -14.65
N LYS A 102 3.17 -7.49 -14.90
CA LYS A 102 1.70 -7.53 -14.88
C LYS A 102 1.12 -8.47 -15.93
N GLN A 103 0.00 -9.08 -15.58
CA GLN A 103 -0.82 -9.91 -16.46
C GLN A 103 -2.29 -9.48 -16.34
N PRO A 104 -3.14 -9.79 -17.33
CA PRO A 104 -4.58 -9.53 -17.21
C PRO A 104 -5.16 -10.15 -15.94
N LEU A 105 -6.02 -9.40 -15.26
CA LEU A 105 -6.69 -9.78 -14.00
C LEU A 105 -5.78 -9.84 -12.76
N ASP A 106 -4.54 -9.36 -12.84
CA ASP A 106 -3.74 -9.14 -11.64
C ASP A 106 -4.36 -8.05 -10.77
N PHE A 107 -4.11 -8.14 -9.47
CA PHE A 107 -4.52 -7.16 -8.49
C PHE A 107 -3.37 -6.21 -8.14
N ILE A 108 -3.66 -4.91 -8.05
CA ILE A 108 -2.74 -3.92 -7.50
C ILE A 108 -3.31 -3.40 -6.18
N LEU A 109 -2.51 -3.45 -5.12
CA LEU A 109 -2.95 -3.23 -3.74
C LEU A 109 -2.18 -2.06 -3.10
N PRO A 110 -2.75 -0.84 -3.10
CA PRO A 110 -2.16 0.32 -2.47
C PRO A 110 -2.40 0.31 -0.95
N PHE A 111 -1.51 -0.28 -0.16
CA PHE A 111 -1.62 -0.29 1.31
C PHE A 111 -1.45 1.09 1.95
N TRP A 112 -0.92 2.06 1.22
CA TRP A 112 -0.82 3.46 1.65
C TRP A 112 -1.87 4.37 0.98
N GLY A 113 -2.97 3.81 0.50
CA GLY A 113 -4.10 4.56 -0.05
C GLY A 113 -3.68 5.56 -1.13
N ALA A 114 -4.05 6.82 -0.95
CA ALA A 114 -3.75 7.88 -1.91
C ALA A 114 -2.25 8.13 -2.13
N GLY A 115 -1.38 7.73 -1.20
CA GLY A 115 0.06 7.82 -1.36
C GLY A 115 0.62 6.91 -2.47
N ASN A 116 -0.09 5.83 -2.82
CA ASN A 116 0.27 4.94 -3.93
C ASN A 116 -0.53 5.23 -5.22
N ARG A 117 -1.38 6.27 -5.22
CA ARG A 117 -2.32 6.50 -6.32
C ARG A 117 -1.66 6.67 -7.68
N ARG A 118 -0.51 7.38 -7.76
CA ARG A 118 0.21 7.59 -9.03
C ARG A 118 0.58 6.28 -9.71
N VAL A 119 1.02 5.29 -8.93
CA VAL A 119 1.38 3.96 -9.44
C VAL A 119 0.15 3.25 -9.96
N CYS A 120 -0.96 3.28 -9.21
CA CYS A 120 -2.21 2.64 -9.62
C CYS A 120 -2.82 3.31 -10.85
N ASP A 121 -2.80 4.65 -10.95
CA ASP A 121 -3.32 5.40 -12.09
C ASP A 121 -2.55 5.09 -13.39
N ALA A 122 -1.27 4.69 -13.29
CA ALA A 122 -0.48 4.23 -14.43
C ALA A 122 -0.84 2.80 -14.91
N HIS A 123 -1.59 2.04 -14.11
CA HIS A 123 -1.96 0.65 -14.38
C HIS A 123 -3.46 0.41 -14.25
N GLN A 124 -4.26 1.24 -14.94
CA GLN A 124 -5.74 1.15 -14.92
C GLN A 124 -6.29 -0.14 -15.56
N ASP A 125 -5.45 -0.89 -16.24
CA ASP A 125 -5.73 -2.23 -16.77
C ASP A 125 -5.70 -3.33 -15.68
N LEU A 126 -5.25 -3.03 -14.47
CA LEU A 126 -5.24 -3.93 -13.33
C LEU A 126 -6.44 -3.68 -12.40
N LEU A 127 -6.76 -4.69 -11.56
CA LEU A 127 -7.79 -4.58 -10.54
C LEU A 127 -7.23 -3.84 -9.31
N CYS A 128 -7.44 -2.53 -9.24
CA CYS A 128 -7.02 -1.74 -8.09
C CYS A 128 -7.98 -1.92 -6.93
N VAL A 129 -7.47 -2.46 -5.82
CA VAL A 129 -8.22 -2.67 -4.56
C VAL A 129 -7.46 -2.00 -3.42
N GLU A 130 -8.07 -1.03 -2.77
CA GLU A 130 -7.51 -0.33 -1.60
C GLU A 130 -7.79 -1.15 -0.33
N PRO A 131 -6.77 -1.81 0.27
CA PRO A 131 -6.98 -2.74 1.38
C PRO A 131 -6.77 -2.08 2.74
N GLY A 132 -7.40 -2.64 3.77
CA GLY A 132 -7.12 -2.30 5.17
C GLY A 132 -7.42 -0.86 5.54
N ILE A 133 -8.50 -0.29 4.98
CA ILE A 133 -8.88 1.10 5.23
C ILE A 133 -9.31 1.25 6.69
N GLY A 134 -8.48 1.95 7.48
CA GLY A 134 -8.73 2.32 8.87
C GLY A 134 -8.63 3.83 9.13
N TYR A 135 -8.70 4.63 8.09
CA TYR A 135 -8.55 6.09 8.10
C TYR A 135 -9.75 6.77 7.46
N SER A 136 -9.95 8.04 7.81
CA SER A 136 -11.01 8.87 7.24
C SER A 136 -10.46 9.73 6.09
N GLY A 137 -11.22 9.79 4.98
CA GLY A 137 -10.91 10.63 3.83
C GLY A 137 -9.86 10.02 2.88
N GLY A 138 -9.74 10.62 1.71
CA GLY A 138 -8.72 10.23 0.72
C GLY A 138 -8.96 8.90 -0.01
N HIS A 139 -10.07 8.21 0.24
CA HIS A 139 -10.42 6.98 -0.46
C HIS A 139 -10.75 7.29 -1.93
N TRP A 140 -10.13 6.56 -2.83
CA TRP A 140 -10.24 6.85 -4.26
C TRP A 140 -10.44 5.60 -5.13
N ALA A 141 -9.96 4.43 -4.65
CA ALA A 141 -10.08 3.20 -5.43
C ALA A 141 -11.55 2.79 -5.60
N LYS A 142 -11.84 2.17 -6.74
CA LYS A 142 -13.18 1.63 -7.03
C LYS A 142 -13.57 0.50 -6.07
N TYR A 143 -12.60 -0.33 -5.68
CA TYR A 143 -12.80 -1.45 -4.77
C TYR A 143 -12.08 -1.16 -3.46
N LYS A 144 -12.81 -1.29 -2.34
CA LYS A 144 -12.32 -0.91 -1.01
C LYS A 144 -12.56 -2.03 0.00
N ILE A 145 -11.56 -2.28 0.84
CA ILE A 145 -11.66 -3.22 1.95
C ILE A 145 -11.40 -2.44 3.25
N PHE A 146 -12.42 -2.32 4.06
CA PHE A 146 -12.36 -1.64 5.36
C PHE A 146 -11.92 -2.61 6.46
N GLU A 147 -11.16 -2.12 7.44
CA GLU A 147 -10.70 -2.94 8.57
C GLU A 147 -11.74 -3.16 9.65
N SER A 148 -12.83 -2.39 9.65
CA SER A 148 -13.91 -2.53 10.63
C SER A 148 -15.23 -1.99 10.13
N TYR A 149 -16.32 -2.50 10.68
CA TYR A 149 -17.67 -1.98 10.44
C TYR A 149 -17.82 -0.54 10.93
N ALA A 150 -17.11 -0.13 11.97
CA ALA A 150 -17.14 1.25 12.45
C ALA A 150 -16.67 2.24 11.38
N ILE A 151 -15.51 1.98 10.77
CA ILE A 151 -14.97 2.81 9.67
C ILE A 151 -15.87 2.72 8.42
N TYR A 152 -16.32 1.51 8.08
CA TYR A 152 -17.23 1.28 6.95
C TYR A 152 -18.52 2.11 7.10
N HIS A 153 -19.19 2.07 8.26
CA HIS A 153 -20.41 2.83 8.50
C HIS A 153 -20.17 4.34 8.53
N ALA A 154 -19.04 4.79 9.09
CA ALA A 154 -18.67 6.21 9.03
C ALA A 154 -18.49 6.68 7.59
N TYR A 155 -17.81 5.88 6.75
CA TYR A 155 -17.64 6.15 5.32
C TYR A 155 -19.00 6.22 4.59
N TYR A 156 -19.89 5.26 4.86
CA TYR A 156 -21.24 5.25 4.27
C TYR A 156 -22.11 6.41 4.74
N GLY A 157 -21.94 6.86 5.99
CA GLY A 157 -22.57 8.09 6.48
C GLY A 157 -22.14 9.33 5.69
N LEU A 158 -20.85 9.45 5.38
CA LEU A 158 -20.33 10.52 4.53
C LEU A 158 -20.86 10.44 3.09
N SER A 159 -21.07 9.25 2.57
CA SER A 159 -21.61 9.08 1.23
C SER A 159 -23.08 9.52 1.15
N ALA A 160 -23.85 9.34 2.21
CA ALA A 160 -25.25 9.79 2.29
C ALA A 160 -25.39 11.32 2.18
N VAL A 161 -24.35 12.08 2.54
CA VAL A 161 -24.29 13.55 2.38
C VAL A 161 -23.43 13.98 1.17
N GLY A 162 -23.14 13.06 0.25
CA GLY A 162 -22.45 13.36 -1.01
C GLY A 162 -20.94 13.61 -0.90
N GLN A 163 -20.31 13.27 0.23
CA GLN A 163 -18.88 13.53 0.44
C GLN A 163 -17.97 12.38 -0.02
N CYS A 164 -18.51 11.22 -0.34
CA CYS A 164 -17.76 10.09 -0.90
C CYS A 164 -18.67 9.19 -1.74
N GLN A 165 -18.08 8.26 -2.48
CA GLN A 165 -18.82 7.31 -3.32
C GLN A 165 -18.75 5.91 -2.74
N GLN A 166 -19.90 5.31 -2.54
CA GLN A 166 -20.03 3.89 -2.23
C GLN A 166 -19.78 3.03 -3.47
N SER A 167 -19.29 1.83 -3.27
CA SER A 167 -19.23 0.80 -4.30
C SER A 167 -19.99 -0.44 -3.81
N TRP A 168 -20.68 -1.11 -4.73
CA TRP A 168 -21.33 -2.38 -4.45
C TRP A 168 -20.38 -3.47 -3.92
N TYR A 169 -19.08 -3.33 -4.24
CA TYR A 169 -18.04 -4.28 -3.86
C TYR A 169 -17.26 -3.87 -2.60
N ASP A 170 -17.63 -2.77 -1.95
CA ASP A 170 -17.01 -2.37 -0.69
C ASP A 170 -17.32 -3.43 0.40
N THR A 171 -16.30 -3.85 1.13
CA THR A 171 -16.43 -4.92 2.12
C THR A 171 -15.60 -4.65 3.37
N VAL A 172 -15.87 -5.42 4.43
CA VAL A 172 -15.11 -5.39 5.67
C VAL A 172 -14.35 -6.70 5.81
N ILE A 173 -13.03 -6.60 5.92
CA ILE A 173 -12.14 -7.67 6.34
C ILE A 173 -11.36 -7.15 7.54
N PRO A 174 -11.65 -7.64 8.77
CA PRO A 174 -10.95 -7.22 9.98
C PRO A 174 -9.44 -7.44 9.87
N ASN A 175 -8.68 -6.67 10.64
CA ASN A 175 -7.25 -6.87 10.75
C ASN A 175 -6.92 -8.33 11.09
N TYR A 176 -5.87 -8.86 10.46
CA TYR A 176 -5.47 -10.27 10.49
C TYR A 176 -4.13 -10.47 11.22
N PHE A 177 -3.79 -9.56 12.13
CA PHE A 177 -2.59 -9.62 12.97
C PHE A 177 -2.86 -9.09 14.38
#